data_a4557c2e28e639a5be7d9e6aeed52023
#
_entry.id   a4557c2e28e639a5be7d9e6aeed52023
#
_cell.length_a   1.000
_cell.length_b   1.000
_cell.length_c   1.000
_cell.angle_alpha   90.00
_cell.angle_beta   90.00
_cell.angle_gamma   90.00
#
_symmetry.space_group_name_H-M   'P 1'
#
loop_
_entity.id
_entity.type
_entity.pdbx_description
1 polymer ?
#
loop_
_entity_poly.entity_id
_entity_poly.type
_entity_poly.pdbx_seq_one_letter_code
_entity_poly.pdbx_strand_id
1 'polypeptide(L)'
;MIDIYNDDSYIEKNPTLHTEDSEFKFQNIKRFLSSVQVKNNRIKILDIGGGAGMIGKLVLDYFLENGIVVTFHSLDLSTRMLKIQLKNNPLINKIINCSIDECPESNYDLVLMIDVIEHIEGKEYTAKILNKLGKNIIYNIPIEINFFDILKYLKSNFRYYKRQKVRWGHIHFFSFTSSQSFLRRHHKIIDSYFQPYCFHYKYSDYESYLKLRHDFFWNIELNISCWIFNNFPK
;
A
#
# COMPACT_ATOMS: atom_id res chain seq x y z
N MET A 1 1.17 20.00 8.42
CA MET A 1 1.06 18.52 8.31
C MET A 1 0.46 18.02 9.60
N ILE A 2 -0.62 17.24 9.58
CA ILE A 2 -1.07 16.54 10.79
C ILE A 2 -0.10 15.36 10.90
N ASP A 3 0.86 15.46 11.80
CA ASP A 3 1.98 14.53 11.91
C ASP A 3 1.59 13.31 12.75
N ILE A 4 0.51 12.61 12.30
CA ILE A 4 0.01 11.42 13.01
C ILE A 4 0.97 10.22 12.94
N TYR A 5 2.00 10.31 12.08
CA TYR A 5 2.98 9.23 11.89
C TYR A 5 4.25 9.42 12.71
N ASN A 6 4.56 10.65 13.15
CA ASN A 6 5.71 10.93 14.01
C ASN A 6 5.39 10.79 15.50
N ASP A 7 4.10 10.81 15.87
CA ASP A 7 3.66 10.46 17.21
C ASP A 7 3.05 9.05 17.22
N ASP A 8 2.93 8.46 18.40
CA ASP A 8 2.37 7.11 18.57
C ASP A 8 0.85 7.05 18.31
N SER A 9 0.23 8.16 17.98
CA SER A 9 -1.23 8.29 17.88
C SER A 9 -1.84 7.42 16.76
N TYR A 10 -1.09 7.18 15.67
CA TYR A 10 -1.53 6.27 14.62
C TYR A 10 -1.62 4.82 15.11
N ILE A 11 -0.61 4.38 15.84
CA ILE A 11 -0.54 3.00 16.38
C ILE A 11 -1.61 2.79 17.44
N GLU A 12 -1.84 3.78 18.29
CA GLU A 12 -2.89 3.73 19.33
C GLU A 12 -4.30 3.64 18.72
N LYS A 13 -4.54 4.36 17.63
CA LYS A 13 -5.83 4.33 16.92
C LYS A 13 -6.02 3.09 16.06
N ASN A 14 -4.92 2.43 15.66
CA ASN A 14 -4.91 1.28 14.77
C ASN A 14 -4.09 0.12 15.36
N PRO A 15 -4.53 -0.51 16.44
CA PRO A 15 -3.73 -1.48 17.21
C PRO A 15 -3.35 -2.73 16.41
N THR A 16 -4.14 -3.10 15.41
CA THR A 16 -3.83 -4.24 14.50
C THR A 16 -2.90 -3.85 13.37
N LEU A 17 -2.71 -2.54 13.12
CA LEU A 17 -1.94 -2.00 11.98
C LEU A 17 -2.36 -2.62 10.65
N HIS A 18 -3.64 -2.97 10.52
CA HIS A 18 -4.24 -3.60 9.32
C HIS A 18 -3.57 -4.92 8.91
N THR A 19 -3.03 -5.67 9.88
CA THR A 19 -2.41 -6.98 9.59
C THR A 19 -3.41 -8.00 9.08
N GLU A 20 -4.70 -7.87 9.44
CA GLU A 20 -5.82 -8.72 9.05
C GLU A 20 -6.10 -8.73 7.55
N ASP A 21 -5.77 -7.65 6.83
CA ASP A 21 -6.00 -7.54 5.38
C ASP A 21 -4.74 -7.78 4.53
N SER A 22 -3.61 -8.04 5.18
CA SER A 22 -2.31 -8.19 4.52
C SER A 22 -2.28 -9.33 3.50
N GLU A 23 -2.85 -10.48 3.84
CA GLU A 23 -2.94 -11.62 2.92
C GLU A 23 -3.79 -11.28 1.70
N PHE A 24 -4.90 -10.59 1.89
CA PHE A 24 -5.75 -10.14 0.80
C PHE A 24 -5.01 -9.19 -0.16
N LYS A 25 -4.36 -8.16 0.38
CA LYS A 25 -3.59 -7.20 -0.40
C LYS A 25 -2.43 -7.89 -1.13
N PHE A 26 -1.76 -8.83 -0.45
CA PHE A 26 -0.71 -9.63 -1.07
C PHE A 26 -1.23 -10.44 -2.26
N GLN A 27 -2.37 -11.14 -2.15
CA GLN A 27 -2.96 -11.90 -3.26
C GLN A 27 -3.30 -11.00 -4.46
N ASN A 28 -3.68 -9.74 -4.23
CA ASN A 28 -3.92 -8.78 -5.31
C ASN A 28 -2.64 -8.39 -6.06
N ILE A 29 -1.52 -8.24 -5.36
CA ILE A 29 -0.25 -7.83 -5.96
C ILE A 29 0.60 -9.02 -6.43
N LYS A 30 0.39 -10.21 -5.89
CA LYS A 30 1.14 -11.44 -6.20
C LYS A 30 1.19 -11.73 -7.71
N ARG A 31 0.10 -11.47 -8.42
CA ARG A 31 0.02 -11.65 -9.88
C ARG A 31 1.06 -10.83 -10.64
N PHE A 32 1.50 -9.70 -10.10
CA PHE A 32 2.50 -8.84 -10.72
C PHE A 32 3.92 -9.32 -10.46
N LEU A 33 4.16 -10.00 -9.34
CA LEU A 33 5.50 -10.42 -8.90
C LEU A 33 6.15 -11.38 -9.89
N SER A 34 5.38 -12.28 -10.50
CA SER A 34 5.88 -13.24 -11.50
C SER A 34 6.41 -12.57 -12.78
N SER A 35 5.98 -11.35 -13.03
CA SER A 35 6.38 -10.57 -14.22
C SER A 35 7.53 -9.61 -13.94
N VAL A 36 7.94 -9.44 -12.68
CA VAL A 36 9.10 -8.61 -12.33
C VAL A 36 10.37 -9.30 -12.82
N GLN A 37 11.15 -8.58 -13.64
CA GLN A 37 12.39 -9.13 -14.18
C GLN A 37 13.45 -9.27 -13.08
N VAL A 38 13.87 -10.50 -12.84
CA VAL A 38 14.94 -10.84 -11.91
C VAL A 38 16.24 -11.03 -12.70
N LYS A 39 17.32 -10.37 -12.29
CA LYS A 39 18.64 -10.49 -12.93
C LYS A 39 19.59 -11.34 -12.08
N ASN A 40 20.26 -12.30 -12.72
CA ASN A 40 21.25 -13.16 -12.05
C ASN A 40 20.70 -13.80 -10.76
N ASN A 41 19.43 -14.18 -10.76
CA ASN A 41 18.73 -14.77 -9.63
C ASN A 41 18.74 -13.89 -8.36
N ARG A 42 18.77 -12.57 -8.52
CA ARG A 42 18.80 -11.58 -7.42
C ARG A 42 17.78 -10.48 -7.68
N ILE A 43 17.20 -9.98 -6.60
CA ILE A 43 16.27 -8.85 -6.63
C ILE A 43 16.53 -7.92 -5.44
N LYS A 44 16.49 -6.60 -5.68
CA LYS A 44 16.56 -5.57 -4.65
C LYS A 44 15.20 -4.88 -4.52
N ILE A 45 14.61 -4.96 -3.34
CA ILE A 45 13.24 -4.48 -3.05
C ILE A 45 13.30 -3.34 -2.04
N LEU A 46 12.49 -2.30 -2.25
CA LEU A 46 12.21 -1.25 -1.29
C LEU A 46 10.72 -1.29 -0.92
N ASP A 47 10.44 -1.45 0.36
CA ASP A 47 9.08 -1.32 0.91
C ASP A 47 8.94 0.04 1.60
N ILE A 48 8.07 0.90 1.06
CA ILE A 48 7.86 2.26 1.55
C ILE A 48 6.58 2.31 2.37
N GLY A 49 6.69 2.75 3.63
CA GLY A 49 5.54 2.86 4.52
C GLY A 49 4.86 1.51 4.78
N GLY A 50 5.63 0.44 4.91
CA GLY A 50 5.14 -0.95 4.95
C GLY A 50 4.29 -1.31 6.18
N GLY A 51 3.86 -0.33 7.00
CA GLY A 51 3.00 -0.55 8.17
C GLY A 51 3.60 -1.58 9.12
N ALA A 52 2.88 -2.66 9.42
CA ALA A 52 3.38 -3.75 10.25
C ALA A 52 4.44 -4.64 9.58
N GLY A 53 4.74 -4.45 8.28
CA GLY A 53 5.72 -5.22 7.51
C GLY A 53 5.22 -6.58 7.00
N MET A 54 3.92 -6.87 7.15
CA MET A 54 3.36 -8.19 6.80
C MET A 54 3.32 -8.40 5.28
N ILE A 55 2.92 -7.40 4.50
CA ILE A 55 2.89 -7.51 3.03
C ILE A 55 4.31 -7.61 2.49
N GLY A 56 5.22 -6.77 3.00
CA GLY A 56 6.64 -6.83 2.64
C GLY A 56 7.25 -8.20 2.91
N LYS A 57 6.90 -8.84 4.06
CA LYS A 57 7.29 -10.21 4.39
C LYS A 57 6.77 -11.22 3.36
N LEU A 58 5.48 -11.17 3.03
CA LEU A 58 4.88 -12.09 2.05
C LEU A 58 5.51 -11.94 0.65
N VAL A 59 5.86 -10.71 0.25
CA VAL A 59 6.59 -10.46 -1.01
C VAL A 59 8.01 -11.03 -0.96
N LEU A 60 8.71 -10.85 0.16
CA LEU A 60 10.04 -11.41 0.37
C LEU A 60 9.99 -12.94 0.32
N ASP A 61 9.09 -13.56 1.08
CA ASP A 61 8.91 -15.01 1.13
C ASP A 61 8.59 -15.57 -0.27
N TYR A 62 7.73 -14.90 -1.06
CA TYR A 62 7.44 -15.28 -2.44
C TYR A 62 8.71 -15.42 -3.29
N PHE A 63 9.60 -14.45 -3.26
CA PHE A 63 10.83 -14.53 -4.05
C PHE A 63 11.81 -15.57 -3.53
N LEU A 64 11.94 -15.71 -2.21
CA LEU A 64 12.79 -16.75 -1.59
C LEU A 64 12.32 -18.17 -1.95
N GLU A 65 11.01 -18.43 -1.88
CA GLU A 65 10.39 -19.72 -2.25
C GLU A 65 10.61 -20.06 -3.73
N ASN A 66 10.77 -19.03 -4.59
CA ASN A 66 11.13 -19.21 -5.99
C ASN A 66 12.66 -19.26 -6.22
N GLY A 67 13.46 -19.43 -5.18
CA GLY A 67 14.91 -19.58 -5.24
C GLY A 67 15.67 -18.30 -5.58
N ILE A 68 15.06 -17.12 -5.40
CA ILE A 68 15.63 -15.82 -5.71
C ILE A 68 16.29 -15.23 -4.47
N VAL A 69 17.52 -14.75 -4.58
CA VAL A 69 18.21 -14.03 -3.51
C VAL A 69 17.66 -12.62 -3.40
N VAL A 70 17.11 -12.28 -2.24
CA VAL A 70 16.43 -11.00 -2.00
C VAL A 70 17.30 -10.08 -1.14
N THR A 71 17.47 -8.83 -1.58
CA THR A 71 17.92 -7.72 -0.74
C THR A 71 16.72 -6.83 -0.45
N PHE A 72 16.25 -6.84 0.79
CA PHE A 72 15.01 -6.18 1.19
C PHE A 72 15.28 -5.00 2.12
N HIS A 73 14.86 -3.81 1.73
CA HIS A 73 14.96 -2.58 2.51
C HIS A 73 13.57 -2.07 2.85
N SER A 74 13.40 -1.56 4.07
CA SER A 74 12.19 -0.87 4.51
C SER A 74 12.46 0.60 4.79
N LEU A 75 11.63 1.48 4.25
CA LEU A 75 11.70 2.92 4.46
C LEU A 75 10.41 3.41 5.11
N ASP A 76 10.55 4.13 6.22
CA ASP A 76 9.43 4.73 6.95
C ASP A 76 9.88 5.99 7.71
N LEU A 77 8.97 6.95 7.89
CA LEU A 77 9.21 8.13 8.74
C LEU A 77 9.23 7.75 10.22
N SER A 78 8.47 6.74 10.62
CA SER A 78 8.35 6.30 12.01
C SER A 78 9.40 5.26 12.38
N THR A 79 10.33 5.62 13.25
CA THR A 79 11.29 4.67 13.85
C THR A 79 10.58 3.50 14.54
N ARG A 80 9.41 3.75 15.15
CA ARG A 80 8.62 2.72 15.83
C ARG A 80 8.05 1.72 14.84
N MET A 81 7.52 2.19 13.70
CA MET A 81 7.03 1.32 12.62
C MET A 81 8.16 0.45 12.07
N LEU A 82 9.35 1.02 11.83
CA LEU A 82 10.51 0.25 11.38
C LEU A 82 10.92 -0.85 12.37
N LYS A 83 10.83 -0.60 13.68
CA LYS A 83 11.06 -1.64 14.70
C LYS A 83 10.01 -2.74 14.67
N ILE A 84 8.73 -2.40 14.43
CA ILE A 84 7.64 -3.39 14.29
C ILE A 84 7.86 -4.21 13.02
N GLN A 85 8.19 -3.56 11.90
CA GLN A 85 8.50 -4.22 10.64
C GLN A 85 9.65 -5.23 10.80
N LEU A 86 10.74 -4.81 11.44
CA LEU A 86 11.90 -5.69 11.67
C LEU A 86 11.56 -6.88 12.59
N LYS A 87 10.69 -6.68 13.58
CA LYS A 87 10.21 -7.77 14.46
C LYS A 87 9.39 -8.79 13.68
N ASN A 88 8.50 -8.34 12.78
CA ASN A 88 7.61 -9.19 12.01
C ASN A 88 8.29 -9.81 10.79
N ASN A 89 9.32 -9.15 10.27
CA ASN A 89 10.12 -9.58 9.13
C ASN A 89 11.62 -9.48 9.45
N PRO A 90 12.21 -10.46 10.17
CA PRO A 90 13.63 -10.41 10.58
C PRO A 90 14.60 -10.51 9.40
N LEU A 91 14.14 -10.82 8.20
CA LEU A 91 14.94 -10.91 6.98
C LEU A 91 15.14 -9.56 6.27
N ILE A 92 14.62 -8.46 6.83
CA ILE A 92 14.92 -7.12 6.35
C ILE A 92 16.42 -6.85 6.48
N ASN A 93 17.09 -6.57 5.35
CA ASN A 93 18.53 -6.31 5.32
C ASN A 93 18.87 -4.90 5.82
N LYS A 94 17.97 -3.92 5.60
CA LYS A 94 18.20 -2.53 5.99
C LYS A 94 16.89 -1.83 6.30
N ILE A 95 16.87 -1.07 7.39
CA ILE A 95 15.83 -0.09 7.71
C ILE A 95 16.34 1.32 7.42
N ILE A 96 15.49 2.17 6.83
CA ILE A 96 15.82 3.52 6.39
C ILE A 96 14.80 4.47 7.00
N ASN A 97 15.23 5.26 7.98
CA ASN A 97 14.36 6.21 8.66
C ASN A 97 14.54 7.61 8.08
N CYS A 98 13.84 7.90 7.01
CA CYS A 98 13.84 9.21 6.35
C CYS A 98 12.57 9.36 5.48
N SER A 99 12.40 10.56 4.92
CA SER A 99 11.40 10.80 3.88
C SER A 99 11.82 10.14 2.55
N ILE A 100 10.86 9.96 1.64
CA ILE A 100 11.08 9.27 0.36
C ILE A 100 12.11 10.02 -0.50
N ASP A 101 12.10 11.35 -0.46
CA ASP A 101 13.01 12.23 -1.22
C ASP A 101 14.45 12.24 -0.65
N GLU A 102 14.62 11.84 0.60
CA GLU A 102 15.92 11.71 1.25
C GLU A 102 16.46 10.27 1.19
N CYS A 103 15.77 9.35 0.51
CA CYS A 103 16.22 7.96 0.41
C CYS A 103 17.65 7.90 -0.14
N PRO A 104 18.61 7.35 0.63
CA PRO A 104 20.03 7.41 0.27
C PRO A 104 20.42 6.44 -0.84
N GLU A 105 19.52 5.54 -1.21
CA GLU A 105 19.77 4.49 -2.19
C GLU A 105 18.74 4.51 -3.32
N SER A 106 19.18 4.01 -4.47
CA SER A 106 18.37 3.87 -5.67
C SER A 106 18.64 2.53 -6.36
N ASN A 107 18.18 2.39 -7.60
CA ASN A 107 18.36 1.18 -8.41
C ASN A 107 17.68 -0.06 -7.80
N TYR A 108 16.54 0.12 -7.14
CA TYR A 108 15.69 -0.99 -6.74
C TYR A 108 15.06 -1.64 -7.97
N ASP A 109 14.99 -2.96 -7.96
CA ASP A 109 14.30 -3.70 -9.02
C ASP A 109 12.79 -3.63 -8.82
N LEU A 110 12.35 -3.55 -7.56
CA LEU A 110 10.95 -3.41 -7.18
C LEU A 110 10.80 -2.42 -6.01
N VAL A 111 9.83 -1.53 -6.11
CA VAL A 111 9.37 -0.64 -5.04
C VAL A 111 7.92 -0.96 -4.72
N LEU A 112 7.61 -1.16 -3.45
CA LEU A 112 6.26 -1.35 -2.95
C LEU A 112 5.75 -0.02 -2.40
N MET A 113 4.52 0.37 -2.77
CA MET A 113 3.83 1.57 -2.36
C MET A 113 2.37 1.21 -2.04
N ILE A 114 2.18 0.51 -0.92
CA ILE A 114 0.92 -0.13 -0.56
C ILE A 114 0.20 0.72 0.48
N ASP A 115 -0.91 1.35 0.09
CA ASP A 115 -1.71 2.26 0.92
C ASP A 115 -0.87 3.39 1.57
N VAL A 116 -0.11 4.10 0.75
CA VAL A 116 0.80 5.16 1.19
C VAL A 116 0.54 6.48 0.46
N ILE A 117 0.31 6.44 -0.84
CA ILE A 117 0.25 7.66 -1.68
C ILE A 117 -0.90 8.58 -1.30
N GLU A 118 -1.97 8.05 -0.73
CA GLU A 118 -3.12 8.80 -0.23
C GLU A 118 -2.81 9.66 0.99
N HIS A 119 -1.71 9.38 1.68
CA HIS A 119 -1.24 10.09 2.87
C HIS A 119 -0.22 11.21 2.56
N ILE A 120 0.33 11.25 1.35
CA ILE A 120 1.46 12.12 1.00
C ILE A 120 0.97 13.41 0.34
N GLU A 121 1.21 14.57 0.96
CA GLU A 121 0.80 15.89 0.41
C GLU A 121 1.34 16.12 -1.00
N GLY A 122 2.60 15.84 -1.21
CA GLY A 122 3.29 16.01 -2.49
C GLY A 122 3.23 14.81 -3.43
N LYS A 123 2.08 14.11 -3.56
CA LYS A 123 1.99 12.85 -4.33
C LYS A 123 2.55 12.93 -5.75
N GLU A 124 2.40 14.06 -6.44
CA GLU A 124 2.93 14.28 -7.80
C GLU A 124 4.48 14.35 -7.80
N TYR A 125 5.06 14.96 -6.79
CA TYR A 125 6.50 15.01 -6.57
C TYR A 125 7.03 13.63 -6.17
N THR A 126 6.35 12.96 -5.26
CA THR A 126 6.69 11.59 -4.83
C THR A 126 6.70 10.62 -6.00
N ALA A 127 5.70 10.66 -6.89
CA ALA A 127 5.67 9.82 -8.07
C ALA A 127 6.91 10.02 -8.97
N LYS A 128 7.40 11.26 -9.11
CA LYS A 128 8.65 11.55 -9.85
C LYS A 128 9.89 10.99 -9.17
N ILE A 129 9.94 11.01 -7.83
CA ILE A 129 11.05 10.44 -7.06
C ILE A 129 11.06 8.93 -7.20
N LEU A 130 9.91 8.27 -7.09
CA LEU A 130 9.80 6.83 -7.23
C LEU A 130 10.37 6.32 -8.57
N ASN A 131 10.23 7.10 -9.64
CA ASN A 131 10.84 6.79 -10.94
C ASN A 131 12.37 6.76 -10.92
N LYS A 132 12.99 7.46 -9.95
CA LYS A 132 14.44 7.46 -9.77
C LYS A 132 14.89 6.35 -8.82
N LEU A 133 14.02 5.93 -7.91
CA LEU A 133 14.34 4.90 -6.91
C LEU A 133 14.30 3.50 -7.51
N GLY A 134 13.31 3.19 -8.33
CA GLY A 134 13.13 1.82 -8.81
C GLY A 134 12.63 1.68 -10.24
N LYS A 135 12.84 0.48 -10.79
CA LYS A 135 12.45 0.11 -12.17
C LYS A 135 10.97 -0.27 -12.23
N ASN A 136 10.53 -1.06 -11.28
CA ASN A 136 9.16 -1.51 -11.15
C ASN A 136 8.57 -0.92 -9.86
N ILE A 137 7.34 -0.46 -9.92
CA ILE A 137 6.62 0.02 -8.74
C ILE A 137 5.28 -0.69 -8.71
N ILE A 138 4.93 -1.26 -7.56
CA ILE A 138 3.59 -1.78 -7.31
C ILE A 138 2.91 -0.82 -6.36
N TYR A 139 1.79 -0.26 -6.80
CA TYR A 139 0.88 0.52 -5.97
C TYR A 139 -0.31 -0.34 -5.54
N ASN A 140 -0.76 -0.14 -4.32
CA ASN A 140 -2.13 -0.41 -3.91
C ASN A 140 -2.72 0.92 -3.43
N ILE A 141 -3.89 1.30 -3.96
CA ILE A 141 -4.52 2.59 -3.67
C ILE A 141 -5.99 2.33 -3.31
N PRO A 142 -6.47 2.77 -2.14
CA PRO A 142 -7.86 2.67 -1.77
C PRO A 142 -8.74 3.56 -2.67
N ILE A 143 -9.85 3.00 -3.13
CA ILE A 143 -10.84 3.70 -3.96
C ILE A 143 -12.00 4.15 -3.08
N GLU A 144 -11.92 5.37 -2.59
CA GLU A 144 -12.85 5.94 -1.61
C GLU A 144 -13.87 6.92 -2.24
N ILE A 145 -13.74 7.26 -3.53
CA ILE A 145 -14.75 7.99 -4.29
C ILE A 145 -15.48 6.98 -5.18
N ASN A 146 -16.47 6.32 -4.61
CA ASN A 146 -17.35 5.36 -5.26
C ASN A 146 -18.80 5.60 -4.80
N PHE A 147 -19.75 4.89 -5.39
CA PHE A 147 -21.17 5.05 -5.08
C PHE A 147 -21.49 4.84 -3.58
N PHE A 148 -20.88 3.84 -2.95
CA PHE A 148 -21.15 3.53 -1.54
C PHE A 148 -20.58 4.60 -0.62
N ASP A 149 -19.40 5.13 -0.90
CA ASP A 149 -18.79 6.17 -0.08
C ASP A 149 -19.49 7.52 -0.26
N ILE A 150 -20.02 7.79 -1.45
CA ILE A 150 -20.91 8.93 -1.68
C ILE A 150 -22.18 8.81 -0.81
N LEU A 151 -22.80 7.62 -0.73
CA LEU A 151 -23.93 7.39 0.16
C LEU A 151 -23.56 7.57 1.64
N LYS A 152 -22.38 7.07 2.08
CA LYS A 152 -21.86 7.30 3.43
C LYS A 152 -21.65 8.79 3.70
N TYR A 153 -21.11 9.53 2.73
CA TYR A 153 -20.90 10.97 2.83
C TYR A 153 -22.22 11.72 3.04
N LEU A 154 -23.26 11.43 2.25
CA LEU A 154 -24.59 12.02 2.40
C LEU A 154 -25.22 11.66 3.76
N LYS A 155 -25.24 10.37 4.14
CA LYS A 155 -25.78 9.90 5.42
C LYS A 155 -25.04 10.47 6.65
N SER A 156 -23.77 10.79 6.52
CA SER A 156 -22.97 11.35 7.62
C SER A 156 -23.09 12.88 7.75
N ASN A 157 -24.05 13.51 7.08
CA ASN A 157 -24.16 14.96 6.95
C ASN A 157 -22.83 15.57 6.45
N PHE A 158 -22.31 15.03 5.36
CA PHE A 158 -21.10 15.48 4.70
C PHE A 158 -19.79 15.40 5.53
N ARG A 159 -19.79 14.54 6.59
CA ARG A 159 -18.65 14.40 7.51
C ARG A 159 -17.77 13.19 7.23
N TYR A 160 -18.16 12.29 6.31
CA TYR A 160 -17.46 11.02 6.06
C TYR A 160 -15.96 11.23 5.77
N TYR A 161 -15.61 11.98 4.74
CA TYR A 161 -14.20 12.20 4.38
C TYR A 161 -13.39 12.95 5.45
N LYS A 162 -14.03 13.87 6.19
CA LYS A 162 -13.38 14.50 7.34
C LYS A 162 -13.03 13.47 8.43
N ARG A 163 -13.92 12.50 8.67
CA ARG A 163 -13.65 11.40 9.61
C ARG A 163 -12.54 10.49 9.12
N GLN A 164 -12.51 10.14 7.83
CA GLN A 164 -11.45 9.34 7.22
C GLN A 164 -10.08 10.04 7.36
N LYS A 165 -10.01 11.35 7.11
CA LYS A 165 -8.79 12.14 7.32
C LYS A 165 -8.30 12.07 8.77
N VAL A 166 -9.20 12.19 9.75
CA VAL A 166 -8.83 12.16 11.18
C VAL A 166 -8.47 10.76 11.65
N ARG A 167 -9.17 9.74 11.14
CA ARG A 167 -8.99 8.33 11.58
C ARG A 167 -7.78 7.68 10.94
N TRP A 168 -7.64 7.81 9.63
CA TRP A 168 -6.66 7.08 8.82
C TRP A 168 -5.53 7.97 8.30
N GLY A 169 -5.68 9.30 8.36
CA GLY A 169 -4.72 10.25 7.80
C GLY A 169 -4.83 10.45 6.29
N HIS A 170 -5.89 9.95 5.63
CA HIS A 170 -6.07 10.13 4.20
C HIS A 170 -6.27 11.60 3.86
N ILE A 171 -5.39 12.16 3.06
CA ILE A 171 -5.49 13.54 2.56
C ILE A 171 -5.89 13.57 1.07
N HIS A 172 -5.72 12.47 0.37
CA HIS A 172 -6.18 12.27 -0.99
C HIS A 172 -7.19 11.15 -1.04
N PHE A 173 -8.33 11.40 -1.65
CA PHE A 173 -9.38 10.43 -1.91
C PHE A 173 -9.43 10.14 -3.40
N PHE A 174 -9.35 8.87 -3.77
CA PHE A 174 -9.31 8.46 -5.16
C PHE A 174 -10.61 7.79 -5.60
N SER A 175 -11.06 8.12 -6.82
CA SER A 175 -11.92 7.26 -7.62
C SER A 175 -11.05 6.34 -8.48
N PHE A 176 -11.65 5.32 -9.07
CA PHE A 176 -10.97 4.49 -10.06
C PHE A 176 -10.33 5.35 -11.18
N THR A 177 -11.12 6.26 -11.77
CA THR A 177 -10.65 7.13 -12.86
C THR A 177 -9.55 8.09 -12.41
N SER A 178 -9.67 8.69 -11.22
CA SER A 178 -8.67 9.64 -10.74
C SER A 178 -7.36 8.97 -10.36
N SER A 179 -7.38 7.75 -9.81
CA SER A 179 -6.17 6.97 -9.53
C SER A 179 -5.45 6.59 -10.83
N GLN A 180 -6.17 6.08 -11.83
CA GLN A 180 -5.62 5.78 -13.14
C GLN A 180 -5.04 7.02 -13.84
N SER A 181 -5.75 8.14 -13.79
CA SER A 181 -5.28 9.41 -14.37
C SER A 181 -4.02 9.91 -13.68
N PHE A 182 -3.95 9.85 -12.35
CA PHE A 182 -2.77 10.20 -11.58
C PHE A 182 -1.57 9.33 -11.98
N LEU A 183 -1.73 8.00 -11.98
CA LEU A 183 -0.65 7.08 -12.30
C LEU A 183 -0.16 7.25 -13.75
N ARG A 184 -1.08 7.37 -14.72
CA ARG A 184 -0.73 7.54 -16.15
C ARG A 184 0.02 8.83 -16.47
N ARG A 185 -0.13 9.87 -15.65
CA ARG A 185 0.63 11.12 -15.84
C ARG A 185 2.10 11.00 -15.47
N HIS A 186 2.44 10.04 -14.61
CA HIS A 186 3.79 9.88 -14.06
C HIS A 186 4.48 8.59 -14.47
N HIS A 187 3.71 7.58 -14.87
CA HIS A 187 4.19 6.22 -15.07
C HIS A 187 3.54 5.57 -16.30
N LYS A 188 4.20 4.54 -16.82
CA LYS A 188 3.58 3.60 -17.76
C LYS A 188 2.96 2.46 -16.97
N ILE A 189 1.63 2.40 -16.91
CA ILE A 189 0.92 1.28 -16.29
C ILE A 189 1.06 0.05 -17.19
N ILE A 190 1.58 -1.03 -16.65
CA ILE A 190 1.72 -2.32 -17.34
C ILE A 190 0.47 -3.16 -17.14
N ASP A 191 0.01 -3.26 -15.89
CA ASP A 191 -1.22 -3.97 -15.54
C ASP A 191 -1.89 -3.28 -14.37
N SER A 192 -3.20 -3.43 -14.26
CA SER A 192 -3.97 -2.92 -13.12
C SER A 192 -5.12 -3.87 -12.81
N TYR A 193 -5.34 -4.09 -11.53
CA TYR A 193 -6.37 -4.99 -11.06
C TYR A 193 -7.24 -4.30 -10.01
N PHE A 194 -8.54 -4.40 -10.20
CA PHE A 194 -9.54 -3.86 -9.30
C PHE A 194 -10.26 -5.00 -8.59
N GLN A 195 -10.29 -4.95 -7.26
CA GLN A 195 -10.99 -5.94 -6.46
C GLN A 195 -11.73 -5.28 -5.29
N PRO A 196 -13.00 -5.59 -5.10
CA PRO A 196 -13.73 -5.16 -3.93
C PRO A 196 -13.32 -5.99 -2.71
N TYR A 197 -12.97 -5.32 -1.62
CA TYR A 197 -12.53 -5.93 -0.36
C TYR A 197 -13.59 -6.83 0.29
N CYS A 198 -14.87 -6.54 0.08
CA CYS A 198 -15.98 -7.29 0.68
C CYS A 198 -16.02 -8.79 0.37
N PHE A 199 -15.29 -9.27 -0.63
CA PHE A 199 -15.24 -10.70 -0.98
C PHE A 199 -14.25 -11.53 -0.14
N HIS A 200 -13.50 -10.91 0.77
CA HIS A 200 -12.47 -11.59 1.55
C HIS A 200 -12.86 -12.01 2.94
N TYR A 201 -13.97 -11.52 3.47
CA TYR A 201 -14.47 -12.05 4.71
C TYR A 201 -14.94 -13.48 4.48
N LYS A 202 -14.06 -14.45 4.77
CA LYS A 202 -14.49 -15.84 4.93
C LYS A 202 -15.37 -15.88 6.17
N TYR A 203 -16.65 -16.03 5.94
CA TYR A 203 -17.61 -16.21 7.03
C TYR A 203 -17.35 -17.56 7.69
N SER A 204 -16.81 -17.55 8.89
CA SER A 204 -16.62 -18.75 9.67
C SER A 204 -17.93 -19.22 10.34
N ASP A 205 -18.93 -18.31 10.44
CA ASP A 205 -20.21 -18.58 11.10
C ASP A 205 -21.33 -17.66 10.60
N TYR A 206 -22.56 -18.07 10.92
CA TYR A 206 -23.79 -17.37 10.52
C TYR A 206 -23.95 -15.98 11.18
N GLU A 207 -23.46 -15.80 12.41
CA GLU A 207 -23.52 -14.52 13.11
C GLU A 207 -22.62 -13.49 12.48
N SER A 208 -21.41 -13.86 12.09
CA SER A 208 -20.49 -13.04 11.31
C SER A 208 -21.11 -12.63 9.96
N TYR A 209 -21.84 -13.56 9.31
CA TYR A 209 -22.58 -13.26 8.08
C TYR A 209 -23.70 -12.23 8.31
N LEU A 210 -24.49 -12.38 9.37
CA LEU A 210 -25.58 -11.43 9.69
C LEU A 210 -25.05 -10.06 10.06
N LYS A 211 -23.98 -9.98 10.85
CA LYS A 211 -23.30 -8.73 11.20
C LYS A 211 -22.78 -8.04 9.95
N LEU A 212 -22.20 -8.77 9.03
CA LEU A 212 -21.72 -8.25 7.75
C LEU A 212 -22.86 -7.79 6.83
N ARG A 213 -23.98 -8.49 6.80
CA ARG A 213 -25.16 -8.06 6.04
C ARG A 213 -25.72 -6.72 6.56
N HIS A 214 -25.64 -6.49 7.87
CA HIS A 214 -25.99 -5.20 8.48
C HIS A 214 -24.93 -4.13 8.15
N ASP A 215 -23.64 -4.51 8.17
CA ASP A 215 -22.52 -3.62 7.95
C ASP A 215 -22.06 -3.57 6.46
N PHE A 216 -22.67 -4.39 5.59
CA PHE A 216 -22.29 -4.55 4.18
C PHE A 216 -22.17 -3.20 3.45
N PHE A 217 -23.10 -2.29 3.68
CA PHE A 217 -23.05 -0.94 3.10
C PHE A 217 -21.96 -0.05 3.69
N TRP A 218 -21.44 -0.37 4.88
CA TRP A 218 -20.52 0.47 5.61
C TRP A 218 -19.06 0.03 5.47
N ASN A 219 -18.83 -1.24 5.14
CA ASN A 219 -17.51 -1.87 5.15
C ASN A 219 -17.02 -2.29 3.75
N ILE A 220 -17.66 -1.81 2.67
CA ILE A 220 -17.12 -2.02 1.33
C ILE A 220 -15.94 -1.09 1.12
N GLU A 221 -14.76 -1.65 1.08
CA GLU A 221 -13.54 -0.98 0.63
C GLU A 221 -13.18 -1.47 -0.76
N LEU A 222 -12.80 -0.54 -1.62
CA LEU A 222 -12.38 -0.83 -2.97
C LEU A 222 -10.92 -0.42 -3.11
N ASN A 223 -10.13 -1.31 -3.66
CA ASN A 223 -8.72 -1.07 -3.89
C ASN A 223 -8.38 -1.26 -5.37
N ILE A 224 -7.38 -0.53 -5.83
CA ILE A 224 -6.75 -0.78 -7.10
C ILE A 224 -5.27 -1.07 -6.88
N SER A 225 -4.83 -2.22 -7.37
CA SER A 225 -3.42 -2.56 -7.44
C SER A 225 -2.92 -2.33 -8.85
N CYS A 226 -1.84 -1.60 -8.99
CA CYS A 226 -1.24 -1.29 -10.28
C CYS A 226 0.24 -1.65 -10.29
N TRP A 227 0.66 -2.33 -11.34
CA TRP A 227 2.06 -2.56 -11.62
C TRP A 227 2.56 -1.59 -12.68
N ILE A 228 3.70 -0.98 -12.41
CA ILE A 228 4.29 0.08 -13.22
C ILE A 228 5.74 -0.26 -13.53
N PHE A 229 6.11 -0.05 -14.78
CA PHE A 229 7.47 -0.21 -15.25
C PHE A 229 8.03 1.14 -15.72
N ASN A 230 9.15 1.56 -15.13
CA ASN A 230 9.73 2.89 -15.36
C ASN A 230 10.82 2.95 -16.44
N ASN A 231 11.09 1.88 -17.17
CA ASN A 231 12.05 1.94 -18.26
C ASN A 231 11.46 2.63 -19.50
N PHE A 232 11.48 3.98 -19.51
CA PHE A 232 11.51 4.69 -20.77
C PHE A 232 12.97 4.86 -21.18
N PRO A 233 13.39 4.39 -22.36
CA PRO A 233 14.58 4.93 -22.98
C PRO A 233 14.33 6.43 -23.17
N LYS A 234 15.27 7.26 -22.70
CA LYS A 234 15.30 8.68 -23.01
C LYS A 234 15.46 8.87 -24.50
#